data_9c8d43bcd36391724380264091f3a21a
#
_entry.id   9c8d43bcd36391724380264091f3a21a
#
_cell.length_a   1.000
_cell.length_b   1.000
_cell.length_c   1.000
_cell.angle_alpha   90.00
_cell.angle_beta   90.00
_cell.angle_gamma   90.00
#
_symmetry.space_group_name_H-M   'P 1'
#
loop_
_entity.id
_entity.type
_entity.pdbx_description
1 polymer ?
#
loop_
_entity_poly.entity_id
_entity_poly.type
_entity_poly.pdbx_seq_one_letter_code
_entity_poly.pdbx_strand_id
1 'polypeptide(L)'
;MMGSRQVAQGALFYEFSLEDHIPQDHLIRAIDRFVDLGGIRQHLAPFYSSTGRPSVDPELMIRMLLIGYCFGIRSERRICEEVHLNLAYRWFCRFCCHVGGGNAGTRPDDSRQGRSHGRLGTRAA
;
A
#
# COMPACT_ATOMS: atom_id res chain seq x y z
N MET A 1 11.63 0.91 7.75
CA MET A 1 10.40 0.44 8.43
C MET A 1 9.58 -0.40 7.44
N MET A 2 9.18 -1.60 7.85
CA MET A 2 8.36 -2.49 7.02
C MET A 2 6.95 -1.90 6.88
N GLY A 3 6.37 -1.89 5.64
CA GLY A 3 5.01 -1.44 5.40
C GLY A 3 3.96 -2.30 6.11
N SER A 4 2.77 -1.76 6.31
CA SER A 4 1.64 -2.51 6.85
C SER A 4 1.22 -3.63 5.91
N ARG A 5 0.76 -4.75 6.49
CA ARG A 5 0.25 -5.87 5.70
C ARG A 5 -1.03 -5.45 4.97
N GLN A 6 -1.12 -5.79 3.69
CA GLN A 6 -2.35 -5.62 2.95
C GLN A 6 -3.40 -6.63 3.43
N VAL A 7 -4.58 -6.14 3.76
CA VAL A 7 -5.70 -6.96 4.18
C VAL A 7 -6.68 -7.05 3.02
N ALA A 8 -7.09 -8.26 2.68
CA ALA A 8 -8.11 -8.45 1.66
C ALA A 8 -9.42 -7.79 2.11
N GLN A 9 -9.96 -6.91 1.29
CA GLN A 9 -11.21 -6.24 1.57
C GLN A 9 -12.37 -7.12 1.10
N GLY A 10 -13.33 -7.35 1.97
CA GLY A 10 -14.58 -8.00 1.61
C GLY A 10 -15.44 -7.15 0.66
N ALA A 11 -16.73 -7.28 0.71
CA ALA A 11 -17.64 -6.51 -0.12
C ALA A 11 -17.53 -5.01 0.16
N LEU A 12 -17.47 -4.21 -0.89
CA LEU A 12 -17.69 -2.77 -0.81
C LEU A 12 -19.20 -2.48 -0.85
N PHE A 13 -19.84 -1.65 -1.38
CA PHE A 13 -21.27 -1.33 -1.31
C PHE A 13 -22.22 -2.35 -1.97
N TYR A 14 -21.68 -3.30 -2.73
CA TYR A 14 -22.39 -4.39 -3.37
C TYR A 14 -21.72 -5.71 -3.00
N GLU A 15 -22.43 -6.82 -3.11
CA GLU A 15 -21.89 -8.18 -2.92
C GLU A 15 -20.92 -8.58 -4.06
N PHE A 16 -19.99 -7.67 -4.36
CA PHE A 16 -18.94 -7.92 -5.34
C PHE A 16 -17.76 -8.57 -4.66
N SER A 17 -17.63 -9.88 -4.83
CA SER A 17 -16.47 -10.64 -4.38
C SER A 17 -15.51 -10.87 -5.55
N LEU A 18 -14.26 -10.44 -5.38
CA LEU A 18 -13.20 -10.77 -6.35
C LEU A 18 -13.00 -12.26 -6.49
N GLU A 19 -13.24 -13.00 -5.39
CA GLU A 19 -13.12 -14.45 -5.34
C GLU A 19 -14.06 -15.14 -6.33
N ASP A 20 -15.30 -14.66 -6.45
CA ASP A 20 -16.33 -15.26 -7.29
C ASP A 20 -16.15 -14.93 -8.78
N HIS A 21 -15.46 -13.83 -9.07
CA HIS A 21 -15.24 -13.36 -10.45
C HIS A 21 -14.05 -14.01 -11.15
N ILE A 22 -13.19 -14.69 -10.40
CA ILE A 22 -12.01 -15.33 -10.98
C ILE A 22 -12.29 -16.81 -11.17
N PRO A 23 -12.17 -17.36 -12.40
CA PRO A 23 -12.37 -18.78 -12.67
C PRO A 23 -11.51 -19.67 -11.77
N GLN A 24 -12.03 -20.82 -11.37
CA GLN A 24 -11.33 -21.75 -10.49
C GLN A 24 -10.11 -22.42 -11.14
N ASP A 25 -10.12 -22.53 -12.45
CA ASP A 25 -9.05 -23.08 -13.30
C ASP A 25 -7.99 -22.04 -13.70
N HIS A 26 -8.11 -20.79 -13.23
CA HIS A 26 -7.16 -19.75 -13.58
C HIS A 26 -5.76 -20.05 -13.00
N LEU A 27 -4.72 -19.86 -13.83
CA LEU A 27 -3.32 -20.11 -13.46
C LEU A 27 -2.91 -19.44 -12.14
N ILE A 28 -3.41 -18.23 -11.88
CA ILE A 28 -3.12 -17.47 -10.65
C ILE A 28 -3.58 -18.22 -9.39
N ARG A 29 -4.69 -18.94 -9.44
CA ARG A 29 -5.14 -19.76 -8.31
C ARG A 29 -4.21 -20.94 -8.05
N ALA A 30 -3.71 -21.55 -9.11
CA ALA A 30 -2.71 -22.60 -8.99
C ALA A 30 -1.44 -22.06 -8.33
N ILE A 31 -0.96 -20.88 -8.76
CA ILE A 31 0.21 -20.23 -8.19
C ILE A 31 -0.02 -19.90 -6.70
N ASP A 32 -1.18 -19.35 -6.34
CA ASP A 32 -1.48 -18.97 -4.95
C ASP A 32 -1.47 -20.18 -3.98
N ARG A 33 -1.85 -21.35 -4.46
CA ARG A 33 -1.80 -22.60 -3.67
C ARG A 33 -0.38 -23.07 -3.37
N PHE A 34 0.57 -22.79 -4.25
CA PHE A 34 1.98 -23.19 -4.07
C PHE A 34 2.80 -22.14 -3.30
N VAL A 35 2.36 -20.90 -3.31
CA VAL A 35 3.11 -19.78 -2.76
C VAL A 35 2.68 -19.51 -1.32
N ASP A 36 3.41 -20.05 -0.37
CA ASP A 36 3.24 -19.70 1.05
C ASP A 36 4.21 -18.58 1.43
N LEU A 37 3.68 -17.39 1.60
CA LEU A 37 4.43 -16.20 2.04
C LEU A 37 4.16 -15.85 3.52
N GLY A 38 3.47 -16.71 4.25
CA GLY A 38 3.07 -16.43 5.64
C GLY A 38 4.23 -16.06 6.56
N GLY A 39 5.39 -16.70 6.39
CA GLY A 39 6.59 -16.45 7.19
C GLY A 39 7.52 -15.37 6.67
N ILE A 40 7.31 -14.83 5.47
CA ILE A 40 8.27 -13.94 4.83
C ILE A 40 8.52 -12.65 5.60
N ARG A 41 7.50 -12.10 6.25
CA ARG A 41 7.62 -10.89 7.05
C ARG A 41 8.50 -11.10 8.27
N GLN A 42 8.40 -12.25 8.93
CA GLN A 42 9.24 -12.59 10.08
C GLN A 42 10.70 -12.76 9.66
N HIS A 43 10.92 -13.40 8.52
CA HIS A 43 12.27 -13.59 7.95
C HIS A 43 12.94 -12.27 7.58
N LEU A 44 12.19 -11.34 7.02
CA LEU A 44 12.70 -10.07 6.54
C LEU A 44 12.77 -8.98 7.63
N ALA A 45 12.05 -9.15 8.75
CA ALA A 45 12.00 -8.16 9.82
C ALA A 45 13.37 -7.68 10.31
N PRO A 46 14.40 -8.53 10.48
CA PRO A 46 15.74 -8.09 10.93
C PRO A 46 16.45 -7.17 9.95
N PHE A 47 16.09 -7.20 8.67
CA PHE A 47 16.71 -6.40 7.62
C PHE A 47 16.06 -5.02 7.44
N TYR A 48 14.94 -4.79 8.12
CA TYR A 48 14.22 -3.52 8.04
C TYR A 48 14.61 -2.61 9.22
N SER A 49 14.91 -1.36 8.91
CA SER A 49 15.14 -0.34 9.95
C SER A 49 13.88 -0.08 10.75
N SER A 50 14.04 0.21 12.04
CA SER A 50 12.95 0.63 12.94
C SER A 50 12.51 2.08 12.69
N THR A 51 13.33 2.86 11.99
CA THR A 51 13.11 4.29 11.72
C THR A 51 13.05 4.56 10.24
N GLY A 52 12.34 5.62 9.85
CA GLY A 52 12.26 6.08 8.48
C GLY A 52 10.89 5.88 7.84
N ARG A 53 10.81 6.20 6.54
CA ARG A 53 9.58 6.04 5.76
C ARG A 53 9.21 4.55 5.63
N PRO A 54 7.95 4.17 5.85
CA PRO A 54 7.50 2.80 5.58
C PRO A 54 7.74 2.42 4.12
N SER A 55 8.34 1.25 3.90
CA SER A 55 8.49 0.66 2.57
C SER A 55 7.21 -0.07 2.14
N VAL A 56 7.19 -0.52 0.90
CA VAL A 56 6.11 -1.39 0.41
C VAL A 56 6.11 -2.70 1.19
N ASP A 57 4.94 -3.29 1.38
CA ASP A 57 4.81 -4.61 2.00
C ASP A 57 5.61 -5.66 1.18
N PRO A 58 6.53 -6.39 1.80
CA PRO A 58 7.35 -7.37 1.11
C PRO A 58 6.52 -8.51 0.49
N GLU A 59 5.44 -8.92 1.13
CA GLU A 59 4.54 -9.93 0.57
C GLU A 59 3.91 -9.46 -0.74
N LEU A 60 3.41 -8.22 -0.77
CA LEU A 60 2.87 -7.60 -1.97
C LEU A 60 3.92 -7.53 -3.08
N MET A 61 5.13 -7.10 -2.76
CA MET A 61 6.21 -6.98 -3.75
C MET A 61 6.55 -8.31 -4.39
N ILE A 62 6.66 -9.38 -3.60
CA ILE A 62 6.94 -10.73 -4.11
C ILE A 62 5.80 -11.22 -5.01
N ARG A 63 4.55 -11.01 -4.62
CA ARG A 63 3.39 -11.38 -5.44
C ARG A 63 3.38 -10.64 -6.78
N MET A 64 3.69 -9.35 -6.79
CA MET A 64 3.83 -8.58 -8.04
C MET A 64 4.97 -9.10 -8.93
N LEU A 65 6.11 -9.44 -8.34
CA LEU A 65 7.23 -10.04 -9.08
C LEU A 65 6.84 -11.39 -9.70
N LEU A 66 6.12 -12.23 -8.98
CA LEU A 66 5.63 -13.52 -9.49
C LEU A 66 4.71 -13.32 -10.71
N ILE A 67 3.80 -12.35 -10.66
CA ILE A 67 2.98 -11.97 -11.82
C ILE A 67 3.89 -11.58 -13.00
N GLY A 68 4.87 -10.72 -12.76
CA GLY A 68 5.81 -10.28 -13.78
C GLY A 68 6.52 -11.45 -14.46
N TYR A 69 6.98 -12.43 -13.69
CA TYR A 69 7.62 -13.64 -14.21
C TYR A 69 6.65 -14.54 -14.97
N CYS A 70 5.52 -14.85 -14.38
CA CYS A 70 4.56 -15.80 -14.96
C CYS A 70 3.91 -15.29 -16.24
N PHE A 71 3.68 -13.99 -16.34
CA PHE A 71 3.02 -13.34 -17.48
C PHE A 71 3.97 -12.57 -18.39
N GLY A 72 5.28 -12.64 -18.14
CA GLY A 72 6.30 -12.06 -19.00
C GLY A 72 6.32 -10.53 -18.99
N ILE A 73 5.85 -9.89 -17.92
CA ILE A 73 5.84 -8.44 -17.78
C ILE A 73 7.18 -7.99 -17.20
N ARG A 74 8.06 -7.44 -18.02
CA ARG A 74 9.42 -7.06 -17.61
C ARG A 74 9.52 -5.67 -16.98
N SER A 75 8.54 -4.81 -17.21
CA SER A 75 8.55 -3.43 -16.73
C SER A 75 7.82 -3.33 -15.41
N GLU A 76 8.49 -2.84 -14.36
CA GLU A 76 7.90 -2.60 -13.05
C GLU A 76 6.71 -1.65 -13.12
N ARG A 77 6.82 -0.59 -13.92
CA ARG A 77 5.73 0.36 -14.13
C ARG A 77 4.52 -0.32 -14.73
N ARG A 78 4.74 -1.18 -15.74
CA ARG A 78 3.65 -1.93 -16.38
C ARG A 78 3.03 -2.95 -15.42
N ILE A 79 3.82 -3.61 -14.56
CA ILE A 79 3.28 -4.49 -13.52
C ILE A 79 2.32 -3.71 -12.61
N CYS A 80 2.71 -2.52 -12.16
CA CYS A 80 1.85 -1.68 -11.34
C CYS A 80 0.54 -1.31 -12.06
N GLU A 81 0.61 -0.92 -13.31
CA GLU A 81 -0.57 -0.60 -14.13
C GLU A 81 -1.48 -1.82 -14.31
N GLU A 82 -0.92 -2.97 -14.66
CA GLU A 82 -1.66 -4.22 -14.85
C GLU A 82 -2.33 -4.71 -13.56
N VAL A 83 -1.65 -4.62 -12.42
CA VAL A 83 -2.23 -4.96 -11.12
C VAL A 83 -3.41 -4.04 -10.78
N HIS A 84 -3.40 -2.79 -11.21
CA HIS A 84 -4.53 -1.90 -11.01
C HIS A 84 -5.73 -2.22 -11.91
N LEU A 85 -5.48 -2.68 -13.13
CA LEU A 85 -6.52 -2.88 -14.14
C LEU A 85 -7.09 -4.31 -14.15
N ASN A 86 -6.29 -5.31 -13.81
CA ASN A 86 -6.67 -6.71 -13.89
C ASN A 86 -7.17 -7.24 -12.54
N LEU A 87 -8.43 -7.68 -12.50
CA LEU A 87 -9.05 -8.18 -11.28
C LEU A 87 -8.35 -9.42 -10.71
N ALA A 88 -7.86 -10.32 -11.57
CA ALA A 88 -7.16 -11.52 -11.15
C ALA A 88 -5.80 -11.18 -10.48
N TYR A 89 -5.08 -10.21 -11.01
CA TYR A 89 -3.82 -9.75 -10.42
C TYR A 89 -4.06 -9.04 -9.09
N ARG A 90 -5.12 -8.25 -9.00
CA ARG A 90 -5.53 -7.59 -7.74
C ARG A 90 -5.87 -8.59 -6.67
N TRP A 91 -6.63 -9.61 -7.00
CA TRP A 91 -6.97 -10.70 -6.09
C TRP A 91 -5.71 -11.40 -5.58
N PHE A 92 -4.81 -11.79 -6.47
CA PHE A 92 -3.56 -12.45 -6.10
C PHE A 92 -2.65 -11.58 -5.24
N CYS A 93 -2.51 -10.31 -5.57
CA CYS A 93 -1.74 -9.35 -4.79
C CYS A 93 -2.41 -8.96 -3.47
N ARG A 94 -3.65 -9.42 -3.23
CA ARG A 94 -4.49 -8.98 -2.09
C ARG A 94 -4.58 -7.46 -2.02
N PHE A 95 -4.51 -6.84 -3.18
CA PHE A 95 -4.51 -5.39 -3.31
C PHE A 95 -5.93 -4.87 -3.14
N CYS A 96 -6.23 -4.43 -1.95
CA CYS A 96 -7.44 -3.69 -1.65
C CYS A 96 -7.42 -2.36 -2.35
N CYS A 97 -8.42 -2.11 -3.20
CA CYS A 97 -8.63 -0.76 -3.68
C CYS A 97 -9.12 0.11 -2.54
N HIS A 98 -8.20 0.71 -1.83
CA HIS A 98 -8.50 1.98 -1.23
C HIS A 98 -8.61 2.98 -2.39
N VAL A 99 -9.79 3.06 -3.00
CA VAL A 99 -10.12 4.19 -3.85
C VAL A 99 -10.06 5.41 -2.94
N GLY A 100 -8.93 6.13 -3.02
CA GLY A 100 -8.87 7.52 -2.61
C GLY A 100 -9.24 7.84 -1.17
N GLY A 101 -8.85 7.05 -0.20
CA GLY A 101 -8.56 7.58 1.11
C GLY A 101 -7.16 8.19 1.04
N GLY A 102 -7.05 9.37 0.44
CA GLY A 102 -5.87 10.17 0.66
C GLY A 102 -5.69 10.22 2.17
N ASN A 103 -4.59 9.69 2.65
CA ASN A 103 -4.12 9.97 3.97
C ASN A 103 -3.91 11.48 3.98
N ALA A 104 -4.98 12.22 4.27
CA ALA A 104 -4.88 13.57 4.72
C ALA A 104 -4.10 13.46 6.01
N GLY A 105 -2.78 13.43 5.85
CA GLY A 105 -1.88 13.67 6.94
C GLY A 105 -2.36 14.95 7.56
N THR A 106 -2.98 14.84 8.71
CA THR A 106 -3.27 15.94 9.60
C THR A 106 -1.94 16.65 9.76
N ARG A 107 -1.75 17.71 8.98
CA ARG A 107 -0.65 18.64 9.25
C ARG A 107 -0.90 19.12 10.66
N PRO A 108 0.06 18.94 11.58
CA PRO A 108 -0.09 19.60 12.85
C PRO A 108 -0.25 21.07 12.55
N ASP A 109 -1.35 21.61 13.05
CA ASP A 109 -1.71 23.02 13.02
C ASP A 109 -0.50 23.83 13.45
N ASP A 110 0.12 24.51 12.49
CA ASP A 110 1.15 25.51 12.73
C ASP A 110 0.45 26.76 13.24
N SER A 111 0.01 26.68 14.48
CA SER A 111 -0.46 27.81 15.24
C SER A 111 0.73 28.77 15.42
N ARG A 112 0.98 29.55 14.38
CA ARG A 112 1.82 30.75 14.49
C ARG A 112 1.23 31.66 15.54
N GLN A 113 1.77 31.54 16.76
CA GLN A 113 1.61 32.55 17.78
C GLN A 113 2.05 33.88 17.20
N GLY A 114 1.06 34.77 17.05
CA GLY A 114 1.27 36.12 16.65
C GLY A 114 2.22 36.81 17.62
N ARG A 115 3.40 37.19 17.16
CA ARG A 115 4.24 38.16 17.83
C ARG A 115 3.56 39.52 17.70
N SER A 116 2.87 39.89 18.74
CA SER A 116 2.47 41.27 18.98
C SER A 116 3.72 42.13 19.20
N HIS A 117 4.07 42.95 18.21
CA HIS A 117 5.03 44.03 18.40
C HIS A 117 4.36 45.14 19.16
N GLY A 118 4.54 45.12 20.47
CA GLY A 118 4.27 46.27 21.32
C GLY A 118 5.28 47.36 21.01
N ARG A 119 4.86 48.37 20.27
CA ARG A 119 5.55 49.65 20.20
C ARG A 119 5.25 50.41 21.47
N LEU A 120 6.19 50.46 22.39
CA LEU A 120 6.19 51.44 23.44
C LEU A 120 6.96 52.68 22.96
N GLY A 121 6.22 53.70 22.60
CA GLY A 121 6.75 55.02 22.48
C GLY A 121 6.89 55.64 23.86
N THR A 122 8.09 55.95 24.24
CA THR A 122 8.35 56.84 25.38
C THR A 122 8.98 58.10 24.83
N ARG A 123 8.20 59.13 24.89
CA ARG A 123 8.68 60.51 24.74
C ARG A 123 8.75 61.10 26.13
N ALA A 124 9.93 61.46 26.56
CA ALA A 124 10.13 62.30 27.76
C ALA A 124 10.77 63.60 27.34
N ALA A 125 10.31 64.61 27.97
CA ALA A 125 10.71 66.00 27.84
C ALA A 125 12.12 66.26 28.35
#